data_596f537755417b804101137e151c91dd
#
_entry.id   596f537755417b804101137e151c91dd
#
_cell.length_a   1.000
_cell.length_b   1.000
_cell.length_c   1.000
_cell.angle_alpha   90.00
_cell.angle_beta   90.00
_cell.angle_gamma   90.00
#
_symmetry.space_group_name_H-M   'P 1'
#
loop_
_entity.id
_entity.type
_entity.pdbx_description
1 polymer ?
#
loop_
_entity_poly.entity_id
_entity_poly.type
_entity_poly.pdbx_seq_one_letter_code
_entity_poly.pdbx_strand_id
1 'polypeptide(L)'
;MKEPTVVRLEDTEQVSFGPLSHYQLIIGDDEGSTPVRTGIQTAEPGYVAPVHQHPYIEILHILDGAAEAWIEGRESEAVTLRRGDTIAIPPDTAHAFRVVGTETLRLLGTHTSPKRIVQYRDGAASDARGYRITP
;
A
#
# COMPACT_ATOMS: atom_id res chain seq x y z
N MET A 1 13.85 19.72 0.06
CA MET A 1 12.73 20.37 0.77
C MET A 1 13.33 21.34 1.77
N LYS A 2 13.09 22.61 1.58
CA LYS A 2 13.64 23.67 2.44
C LYS A 2 12.63 24.17 3.46
N GLU A 3 11.36 23.98 3.21
CA GLU A 3 10.30 24.40 4.09
C GLU A 3 9.36 23.24 4.40
N PRO A 4 8.66 23.28 5.54
CA PRO A 4 7.65 22.26 5.83
C PRO A 4 6.59 22.20 4.74
N THR A 5 6.20 21.00 4.39
CA THR A 5 5.10 20.76 3.45
C THR A 5 3.90 20.25 4.22
N VAL A 6 2.75 20.86 4.00
CA VAL A 6 1.48 20.42 4.60
C VAL A 6 0.59 19.87 3.50
N VAL A 7 0.11 18.65 3.67
CA VAL A 7 -0.82 18.00 2.76
C VAL A 7 -2.11 17.74 3.53
N ARG A 8 -3.24 18.18 2.97
CA ARG A 8 -4.56 17.87 3.53
C ARG A 8 -5.09 16.63 2.83
N LEU A 9 -5.45 15.62 3.58
CA LEU A 9 -5.93 14.36 3.02
C LEU A 9 -7.13 14.60 2.09
N GLU A 10 -8.03 15.48 2.48
CA GLU A 10 -9.22 15.82 1.71
C GLU A 10 -8.93 16.44 0.34
N ASP A 11 -7.73 16.99 0.15
CA ASP A 11 -7.32 17.61 -1.11
C ASP A 11 -6.52 16.66 -2.00
N THR A 12 -6.26 15.44 -1.54
CA THR A 12 -5.48 14.47 -2.31
C THR A 12 -6.37 13.70 -3.28
N GLU A 13 -5.77 13.31 -4.42
CA GLU A 13 -6.45 12.47 -5.41
C GLU A 13 -6.73 11.08 -4.82
N GLN A 14 -7.94 10.56 -5.05
CA GLN A 14 -8.27 9.17 -4.76
C GLN A 14 -7.97 8.31 -5.98
N VAL A 15 -6.88 7.56 -5.93
CA VAL A 15 -6.49 6.65 -6.99
C VAL A 15 -7.20 5.30 -6.77
N SER A 16 -7.97 4.85 -7.77
CA SER A 16 -8.71 3.59 -7.64
C SER A 16 -7.76 2.38 -7.61
N PHE A 17 -7.96 1.52 -6.62
CA PHE A 17 -7.34 0.18 -6.54
C PHE A 17 -8.39 -0.90 -6.76
N GLY A 18 -9.37 -0.64 -7.60
CA GLY A 18 -10.52 -1.49 -7.86
C GLY A 18 -11.78 -0.96 -7.16
N PRO A 19 -12.90 -1.69 -7.27
CA PRO A 19 -14.17 -1.20 -6.72
C PRO A 19 -14.22 -1.13 -5.19
N LEU A 20 -13.33 -1.85 -4.51
CA LEU A 20 -13.34 -1.97 -3.05
C LEU A 20 -12.19 -1.20 -2.38
N SER A 21 -11.34 -0.50 -3.12
CA SER A 21 -10.18 0.16 -2.51
C SER A 21 -9.75 1.39 -3.30
N HIS A 22 -9.19 2.35 -2.57
CA HIS A 22 -8.52 3.50 -3.17
C HIS A 22 -7.29 3.90 -2.35
N TYR A 23 -6.41 4.65 -2.99
CA TYR A 23 -5.15 5.11 -2.42
C TYR A 23 -5.04 6.63 -2.52
N GLN A 24 -4.53 7.26 -1.48
CA GLN A 24 -4.30 8.70 -1.42
C GLN A 24 -2.84 8.95 -1.03
N LEU A 25 -2.05 9.44 -1.98
CA LEU A 25 -0.65 9.79 -1.73
C LEU A 25 -0.59 11.04 -0.85
N ILE A 26 0.19 10.98 0.23
CA ILE A 26 0.39 12.11 1.14
C ILE A 26 1.71 12.80 0.84
N ILE A 27 2.83 12.10 1.01
CA ILE A 27 4.17 12.61 0.78
C ILE A 27 4.90 11.67 -0.15
N GLY A 28 5.52 12.22 -1.19
CA GLY A 28 6.31 11.47 -2.15
C GLY A 28 6.06 11.99 -3.56
N ASP A 29 7.03 11.77 -4.44
CA ASP A 29 6.93 12.11 -5.86
C ASP A 29 7.89 11.25 -6.68
N ASP A 30 7.83 11.40 -7.99
CA ASP A 30 8.70 10.67 -8.91
C ASP A 30 10.02 11.42 -9.19
N GLU A 31 10.21 12.58 -8.58
CA GLU A 31 11.36 13.44 -8.80
C GLU A 31 12.46 13.23 -7.77
N GLY A 32 12.15 12.53 -6.67
CA GLY A 32 13.11 12.24 -5.63
C GLY A 32 13.31 13.37 -4.64
N SER A 33 12.34 14.26 -4.48
CA SER A 33 12.41 15.34 -3.50
C SER A 33 12.27 14.85 -2.06
N THR A 34 11.78 13.62 -1.87
CA THR A 34 11.66 12.98 -0.57
C THR A 34 12.29 11.58 -0.63
N PRO A 35 12.91 11.11 0.47
CA PRO A 35 13.49 9.76 0.48
C PRO A 35 12.43 8.64 0.62
N VAL A 36 11.21 9.00 0.96
CA VAL A 36 10.12 8.05 1.18
C VAL A 36 8.86 8.49 0.44
N ARG A 37 7.98 7.52 0.25
CA ARG A 37 6.64 7.74 -0.28
C ARG A 37 5.65 7.21 0.75
N THR A 38 4.71 8.03 1.21
CA THR A 38 3.72 7.61 2.20
C THR A 38 2.33 7.99 1.74
N GLY A 39 1.37 7.12 2.02
CA GLY A 39 -0.02 7.35 1.63
C GLY A 39 -0.98 6.48 2.43
N ILE A 40 -2.25 6.77 2.28
CA ILE A 40 -3.32 6.04 2.95
C ILE A 40 -4.09 5.22 1.93
N GLN A 41 -4.18 3.92 2.18
CA GLN A 41 -5.06 3.03 1.46
C GLN A 41 -6.30 2.78 2.30
N THR A 42 -7.45 2.92 1.66
CA THR A 42 -8.76 2.60 2.24
C THR A 42 -9.31 1.41 1.48
N ALA A 43 -9.73 0.37 2.19
CA ALA A 43 -10.23 -0.86 1.57
C ALA A 43 -11.43 -1.42 2.33
N GLU A 44 -12.44 -1.82 1.58
CA GLU A 44 -13.68 -2.37 2.13
C GLU A 44 -13.58 -3.88 2.35
N PRO A 45 -14.44 -4.45 3.23
CA PRO A 45 -14.53 -5.90 3.37
C PRO A 45 -14.71 -6.58 2.01
N GLY A 46 -13.97 -7.67 1.79
CA GLY A 46 -13.94 -8.38 0.52
C GLY A 46 -12.73 -8.03 -0.35
N TYR A 47 -12.03 -6.95 -0.04
CA TYR A 47 -10.83 -6.58 -0.79
C TYR A 47 -9.68 -7.56 -0.53
N VAL A 48 -9.02 -7.97 -1.61
CA VAL A 48 -7.78 -8.74 -1.58
C VAL A 48 -6.77 -8.02 -2.46
N ALA A 49 -5.64 -7.66 -1.90
CA ALA A 49 -4.56 -7.05 -2.68
C ALA A 49 -3.94 -8.08 -3.62
N PRO A 50 -3.57 -7.68 -4.83
CA PRO A 50 -2.83 -8.58 -5.72
C PRO A 50 -1.47 -8.92 -5.13
N VAL A 51 -0.97 -10.13 -5.40
CA VAL A 51 0.37 -10.53 -4.97
C VAL A 51 1.40 -9.71 -5.74
N HIS A 52 2.26 -9.02 -5.02
CA HIS A 52 3.25 -8.11 -5.60
C HIS A 52 4.47 -7.95 -4.69
N GLN A 53 5.51 -7.34 -5.23
CA GLN A 53 6.72 -7.04 -4.48
C GLN A 53 7.30 -5.69 -4.90
N HIS A 54 8.10 -5.13 -4.02
CA HIS A 54 8.84 -3.89 -4.25
C HIS A 54 10.34 -4.14 -4.06
N PRO A 55 11.23 -3.41 -4.75
CA PRO A 55 12.67 -3.54 -4.55
C PRO A 55 13.20 -2.79 -3.31
N TYR A 56 12.32 -2.40 -2.41
CA TYR A 56 12.61 -1.64 -1.19
C TYR A 56 11.73 -2.12 -0.05
N ILE A 57 12.02 -1.69 1.18
CA ILE A 57 11.20 -2.01 2.35
C ILE A 57 9.90 -1.23 2.27
N GLU A 58 8.78 -1.94 2.47
CA GLU A 58 7.46 -1.36 2.65
C GLU A 58 7.01 -1.54 4.08
N ILE A 59 6.45 -0.48 4.68
CA ILE A 59 5.93 -0.51 6.04
C ILE A 59 4.44 -0.21 5.96
N LEU A 60 3.62 -1.07 6.55
CA LEU A 60 2.18 -0.88 6.64
C LEU A 60 1.77 -0.75 8.09
N HIS A 61 1.09 0.34 8.43
CA HIS A 61 0.58 0.60 9.76
C HIS A 61 -0.94 0.70 9.72
N ILE A 62 -1.63 -0.10 10.53
CA ILE A 62 -3.09 -0.15 10.52
C ILE A 62 -3.66 1.00 11.35
N LEU A 63 -4.48 1.83 10.72
CA LEU A 63 -5.15 2.95 11.37
C LEU A 63 -6.54 2.55 11.87
N ASP A 64 -7.30 1.80 11.07
CA ASP A 64 -8.64 1.33 11.39
C ASP A 64 -8.89 -0.01 10.71
N GLY A 65 -9.76 -0.82 11.28
CA GLY A 65 -10.12 -2.13 10.74
C GLY A 65 -9.06 -3.18 11.01
N ALA A 66 -9.08 -4.24 10.21
CA ALA A 66 -8.14 -5.35 10.35
C ALA A 66 -7.84 -5.99 9.01
N ALA A 67 -6.66 -6.56 8.89
CA ALA A 67 -6.21 -7.27 7.70
C ALA A 67 -5.47 -8.55 8.08
N GLU A 68 -5.44 -9.50 7.17
CA GLU A 68 -4.51 -10.62 7.20
C GLU A 68 -3.50 -10.42 6.09
N ALA A 69 -2.21 -10.51 6.41
CA ALA A 69 -1.13 -10.37 5.46
C ALA A 69 -0.30 -11.66 5.39
N TRP A 70 0.17 -12.00 4.20
CA TRP A 70 0.99 -13.20 4.02
C TRP A 70 2.03 -13.00 2.92
N ILE A 71 3.07 -13.84 3.00
CA ILE A 71 4.08 -13.97 1.96
C ILE A 71 3.63 -15.04 0.98
N GLU A 72 3.86 -14.82 -0.30
CA GLU A 72 3.50 -15.77 -1.35
C GLU A 72 4.00 -17.18 -1.00
N GLY A 73 3.11 -18.16 -1.11
CA GLY A 73 3.41 -19.55 -0.75
C GLY A 73 3.26 -19.88 0.72
N ARG A 74 2.95 -18.89 1.57
CA ARG A 74 2.80 -19.06 3.02
C ARG A 74 1.46 -18.55 3.53
N GLU A 75 0.41 -18.72 2.76
CA GLU A 75 -0.93 -18.22 3.13
C GLU A 75 -1.44 -18.84 4.45
N SER A 76 -1.00 -20.05 4.77
CA SER A 76 -1.34 -20.71 6.03
C SER A 76 -0.68 -20.05 7.25
N GLU A 77 0.33 -19.23 7.03
CA GLU A 77 1.03 -18.48 8.08
C GLU A 77 0.65 -16.99 8.08
N ALA A 78 -0.52 -16.66 7.54
CA ALA A 78 -1.00 -15.29 7.48
C ALA A 78 -1.06 -14.66 8.87
N VAL A 79 -0.61 -13.41 8.96
CA VAL A 79 -0.59 -12.64 10.20
C VAL A 79 -1.79 -11.71 10.23
N THR A 80 -2.54 -11.73 11.33
CA THR A 80 -3.63 -10.77 11.53
C THR A 80 -3.07 -9.47 12.08
N LEU A 81 -3.39 -8.38 11.40
CA LEU A 81 -2.99 -7.02 11.78
C LEU A 81 -4.24 -6.23 12.14
N ARG A 82 -4.23 -5.63 13.32
CA ARG A 82 -5.31 -4.80 13.84
C ARG A 82 -4.84 -3.37 14.04
N ARG A 83 -5.77 -2.50 14.35
CA ARG A 83 -5.48 -1.09 14.65
C ARG A 83 -4.26 -0.96 15.56
N GLY A 84 -3.27 -0.19 15.12
CA GLY A 84 -2.03 0.03 15.84
C GLY A 84 -0.90 -0.92 15.48
N ASP A 85 -1.19 -2.03 14.79
CA ASP A 85 -0.16 -2.99 14.38
C ASP A 85 0.59 -2.50 13.14
N THR A 86 1.85 -2.89 13.05
CA THR A 86 2.72 -2.54 11.94
C THR A 86 3.42 -3.77 11.41
N ILE A 87 3.51 -3.88 10.09
CA ILE A 87 4.33 -4.90 9.42
C ILE A 87 5.36 -4.21 8.54
N ALA A 88 6.59 -4.69 8.57
CA ALA A 88 7.64 -4.27 7.66
C ALA A 88 7.94 -5.43 6.71
N ILE A 89 7.87 -5.17 5.41
CA ILE A 89 8.05 -6.18 4.38
C ILE A 89 9.40 -5.92 3.72
N PRO A 90 10.32 -6.91 3.73
CA PRO A 90 11.65 -6.76 3.13
C PRO A 90 11.58 -6.53 1.62
N PRO A 91 12.66 -6.01 1.01
CA PRO A 91 12.73 -5.91 -0.44
C PRO A 91 12.54 -7.26 -1.12
N ASP A 92 11.98 -7.23 -2.32
CA ASP A 92 11.84 -8.39 -3.21
C ASP A 92 11.10 -9.57 -2.57
N THR A 93 10.16 -9.27 -1.67
CA THR A 93 9.34 -10.25 -0.98
C THR A 93 7.91 -10.14 -1.48
N ALA A 94 7.49 -11.11 -2.28
CA ALA A 94 6.13 -11.12 -2.82
C ALA A 94 5.12 -11.39 -1.70
N HIS A 95 4.13 -10.52 -1.60
CA HIS A 95 3.17 -10.52 -0.49
C HIS A 95 1.80 -10.04 -0.94
N ALA A 96 0.82 -10.24 -0.10
CA ALA A 96 -0.54 -9.76 -0.27
C ALA A 96 -1.21 -9.60 1.09
N PHE A 97 -2.37 -8.96 1.08
CA PHE A 97 -3.23 -8.90 2.27
C PHE A 97 -4.68 -8.91 1.83
N ARG A 98 -5.56 -9.22 2.79
CA ARG A 98 -7.02 -9.11 2.61
C ARG A 98 -7.63 -8.41 3.81
N VAL A 99 -8.72 -7.71 3.58
CA VAL A 99 -9.51 -7.12 4.65
C VAL A 99 -10.26 -8.24 5.36
N VAL A 100 -10.21 -8.25 6.70
CA VAL A 100 -10.98 -9.18 7.52
C VAL A 100 -11.92 -8.41 8.44
N GLY A 101 -13.01 -9.08 8.86
CA GLY A 101 -14.05 -8.42 9.65
C GLY A 101 -15.01 -7.61 8.80
N THR A 102 -15.77 -6.74 9.44
CA THR A 102 -16.86 -5.98 8.81
C THR A 102 -16.57 -4.49 8.70
N GLU A 103 -15.45 -4.03 9.22
CA GLU A 103 -15.07 -2.62 9.20
C GLU A 103 -14.20 -2.27 8.00
N THR A 104 -14.27 -1.02 7.57
CA THR A 104 -13.38 -0.49 6.55
C THR A 104 -11.95 -0.49 7.08
N LEU A 105 -11.03 -1.04 6.29
CA LEU A 105 -9.61 -1.00 6.58
C LEU A 105 -9.04 0.34 6.13
N ARG A 106 -8.28 0.98 6.99
CA ARG A 106 -7.42 2.12 6.62
C ARG A 106 -6.02 1.84 7.10
N LEU A 107 -5.06 1.96 6.22
CA LEU A 107 -3.66 1.75 6.55
C LEU A 107 -2.79 2.87 6.00
N LEU A 108 -1.73 3.19 6.74
CA LEU A 108 -0.68 4.08 6.30
C LEU A 108 0.44 3.22 5.72
N GLY A 109 0.69 3.37 4.43
CA GLY A 109 1.78 2.68 3.75
C GLY A 109 2.97 3.61 3.56
N THR A 110 4.16 3.12 3.89
CA THR A 110 5.41 3.84 3.67
C THR A 110 6.33 3.01 2.79
N HIS A 111 6.67 3.56 1.63
CA HIS A 111 7.67 3.00 0.73
C HIS A 111 8.98 3.75 0.95
N THR A 112 10.08 3.03 1.12
CA THR A 112 11.40 3.64 1.31
C THR A 112 12.03 4.03 -0.04
N SER A 113 11.24 4.67 -0.85
CA SER A 113 11.57 5.19 -2.18
C SER A 113 10.61 6.31 -2.52
N PRO A 114 11.04 7.40 -3.17
CA PRO A 114 10.13 8.43 -3.64
C PRO A 114 9.19 7.89 -4.75
N LYS A 115 9.67 6.94 -5.53
CA LYS A 115 8.90 6.35 -6.64
C LYS A 115 8.20 5.08 -6.20
N ARG A 116 7.01 4.85 -6.73
CA ARG A 116 6.31 3.58 -6.55
C ARG A 116 6.79 2.60 -7.61
N ILE A 117 7.59 1.63 -7.17
CA ILE A 117 8.13 0.57 -8.03
C ILE A 117 7.51 -0.75 -7.57
N VAL A 118 6.85 -1.45 -8.46
CA VAL A 118 6.11 -2.66 -8.12
C VAL A 118 6.21 -3.68 -9.24
N GLN A 119 6.29 -4.95 -8.85
CA GLN A 119 6.22 -6.09 -9.75
C GLN A 119 5.06 -6.98 -9.30
N TYR A 120 4.07 -7.15 -10.17
CA TYR A 120 2.91 -8.00 -9.91
C TYR A 120 3.18 -9.42 -10.38
N ARG A 121 2.77 -10.42 -9.57
CA ARG A 121 2.97 -11.84 -9.90
C ARG A 121 2.18 -12.28 -11.12
N ASP A 122 1.04 -11.67 -11.38
CA ASP A 122 0.24 -11.98 -12.57
C ASP A 122 0.74 -11.29 -13.84
N GLY A 123 1.84 -10.55 -13.76
CA GLY A 123 2.44 -9.87 -14.90
C GLY A 123 1.76 -8.56 -15.30
N ALA A 124 0.83 -8.04 -14.50
CA ALA A 124 0.19 -6.77 -14.80
C ALA A 124 1.22 -5.65 -14.89
N ALA A 125 0.99 -4.73 -15.83
CA ALA A 125 1.83 -3.55 -16.01
C ALA A 125 1.46 -2.45 -15.03
N SER A 126 2.40 -1.51 -14.83
CA SER A 126 2.18 -0.28 -14.07
C SER A 126 2.16 0.91 -15.02
N ASP A 127 1.39 1.94 -14.65
CA ASP A 127 1.41 3.21 -15.37
C ASP A 127 2.68 4.03 -15.04
N ALA A 128 2.78 5.23 -15.59
CA ALA A 128 3.96 6.08 -15.39
C ALA A 128 4.17 6.48 -13.92
N ARG A 129 3.11 6.45 -13.11
CA ARG A 129 3.18 6.75 -11.68
C ARG A 129 3.40 5.52 -10.79
N GLY A 130 3.51 4.34 -11.39
CA GLY A 130 3.71 3.09 -10.68
C GLY A 130 2.42 2.42 -10.19
N TYR A 131 1.26 2.89 -10.63
CA TYR A 131 -0.02 2.25 -10.29
C TYR A 131 -0.38 1.15 -11.28
N ARG A 132 -1.05 0.10 -10.75
CA ARG A 132 -1.44 -1.05 -11.56
C ARG A 132 -2.40 -0.63 -12.68
N ILE A 133 -2.08 -1.07 -13.88
CA ILE A 133 -3.01 -0.97 -15.02
C ILE A 133 -3.92 -2.18 -14.95
N THR A 134 -5.21 -1.93 -14.74
CA THR A 134 -6.22 -2.99 -14.77
C THR A 134 -6.85 -3.06 -16.15
N PRO A 135 -7.07 -4.30 -16.68
CA PRO A 135 -7.73 -4.45 -17.97
C PRO A 135 -9.17 -3.92 -17.95
#